data_7de7f92993def6f0503e9284235e9962
#
_entry.id   7de7f92993def6f0503e9284235e9962
#
_cell.length_a   1.000
_cell.length_b   1.000
_cell.length_c   1.000
_cell.angle_alpha   90.00
_cell.angle_beta   90.00
_cell.angle_gamma   90.00
#
_symmetry.space_group_name_H-M   'P 1'
#
loop_
_entity.id
_entity.type
_entity.pdbx_description
1 polymer ?
#
loop_
_entity_poly.entity_id
_entity_poly.type
_entity_poly.pdbx_seq_one_letter_code
_entity_poly.pdbx_strand_id
1 'polypeptide(L)'
;NDLCDKLDNMLGYVDFIEAKYPVIMSDYRTRLEEKVKELLGDRQIDEGRIATEIVIYSDKICVDEETVRLRSHIQSVKDALNKGGGIGRKLDFIAQEMNREANTILSKANNMEISETGINLKTDIEKVREQIQNIE
;
A
#
# COMPACT_ATOMS: atom_id res chain seq x y z
N ASN A 1 23.17 -3.10 -7.99
CA ASN A 1 22.43 -3.36 -9.23
C ASN A 1 21.16 -2.51 -9.25
N ASP A 2 20.91 -1.85 -10.36
CA ASP A 2 19.80 -0.91 -10.51
C ASP A 2 18.44 -1.58 -10.25
N LEU A 3 18.27 -2.81 -10.70
CA LEU A 3 17.03 -3.57 -10.48
C LEU A 3 16.81 -3.87 -9.00
N CYS A 4 17.86 -4.29 -8.29
CA CYS A 4 17.79 -4.53 -6.85
C CYS A 4 17.50 -3.25 -6.09
N ASP A 5 18.08 -2.13 -6.53
CA ASP A 5 17.84 -0.83 -5.91
C ASP A 5 16.38 -0.43 -6.03
N LYS A 6 15.76 -0.66 -7.18
CA LYS A 6 14.33 -0.39 -7.37
C LYS A 6 13.45 -1.27 -6.49
N LEU A 7 13.81 -2.55 -6.36
CA LEU A 7 13.08 -3.47 -5.47
C LEU A 7 13.17 -3.03 -4.02
N ASP A 8 14.35 -2.56 -3.60
CA ASP A 8 14.54 -2.03 -2.24
C ASP A 8 13.75 -0.75 -2.03
N ASN A 9 13.69 0.14 -3.03
CA ASN A 9 12.86 1.33 -2.97
C ASN A 9 11.38 0.97 -2.81
N MET A 10 10.94 -0.06 -3.51
CA MET A 10 9.56 -0.53 -3.43
C MET A 10 9.23 -1.03 -2.02
N LEU A 11 10.16 -1.75 -1.38
CA LEU A 11 10.00 -2.16 0.02
C LEU A 11 9.87 -0.96 0.94
N GLY A 12 10.66 0.09 0.69
CA GLY A 12 10.56 1.35 1.44
C GLY A 12 9.18 1.99 1.31
N TYR A 13 8.60 1.97 0.12
CA TYR A 13 7.25 2.48 -0.09
C TYR A 13 6.21 1.65 0.65
N VAL A 14 6.35 0.33 0.65
CA VAL A 14 5.45 -0.56 1.41
C VAL A 14 5.57 -0.27 2.90
N ASP A 15 6.81 -0.11 3.41
CA ASP A 15 7.06 0.24 4.81
C ASP A 15 6.36 1.55 5.18
N PHE A 16 6.47 2.56 4.32
CA PHE A 16 5.83 3.86 4.54
C PHE A 16 4.31 3.72 4.63
N ILE A 17 3.71 2.98 3.69
CA ILE A 17 2.26 2.77 3.67
C ILE A 17 1.80 2.09 4.96
N GLU A 18 2.50 1.05 5.38
CA GLU A 18 2.15 0.32 6.61
C GLU A 18 2.29 1.19 7.85
N ALA A 19 3.36 2.00 7.91
CA ALA A 19 3.60 2.89 9.05
C ALA A 19 2.59 4.05 9.09
N LYS A 20 2.13 4.50 7.94
CA LYS A 20 1.20 5.64 7.86
C LYS A 20 -0.23 5.26 8.27
N TYR A 21 -0.60 3.99 8.10
CA TYR A 21 -1.96 3.54 8.38
C TYR A 21 -2.45 3.86 9.80
N PRO A 22 -1.69 3.53 10.87
CA PRO A 22 -2.12 3.90 12.22
C PRO A 22 -2.28 5.41 12.42
N VAL A 23 -1.45 6.22 11.76
CA VAL A 23 -1.53 7.68 11.84
C VAL A 23 -2.84 8.15 11.20
N ILE A 24 -3.19 7.62 10.04
CA ILE A 24 -4.44 7.94 9.35
C ILE A 24 -5.64 7.58 10.24
N MET A 25 -5.60 6.42 10.88
CA MET A 25 -6.69 5.99 11.76
C MET A 25 -6.81 6.89 12.99
N SER A 26 -5.69 7.26 13.59
CA SER A 26 -5.68 8.16 14.74
C SER A 26 -6.24 9.54 14.37
N ASP A 27 -5.82 10.07 13.22
CA ASP A 27 -6.30 11.37 12.73
C ASP A 27 -7.80 11.31 12.42
N TYR A 28 -8.26 10.23 11.83
CA TYR A 28 -9.69 10.04 11.52
C TYR A 28 -10.52 10.06 12.80
N ARG A 29 -10.06 9.31 13.82
CA ARG A 29 -10.74 9.25 15.10
C ARG A 29 -10.86 10.64 15.74
N THR A 30 -9.76 11.38 15.77
CA THR A 30 -9.72 12.73 16.33
C THR A 30 -10.69 13.65 15.61
N ARG A 31 -10.69 13.65 14.29
CA ARG A 31 -11.57 14.50 13.49
C ARG A 31 -13.04 14.12 13.69
N LEU A 32 -13.33 12.83 13.77
CA LEU A 32 -14.69 12.35 13.98
C LEU A 32 -15.21 12.79 15.35
N GLU A 33 -14.40 12.62 16.40
CA GLU A 33 -14.77 13.02 17.74
C GLU A 33 -15.00 14.54 17.85
N GLU A 34 -14.12 15.33 17.23
CA GLU A 34 -14.25 16.78 17.20
C GLU A 34 -15.53 17.21 16.46
N LYS A 35 -15.81 16.58 15.31
CA LYS A 35 -16.98 16.89 14.52
C LYS A 35 -18.27 16.56 15.25
N VAL A 36 -18.31 15.41 15.91
CA VAL A 36 -19.47 14.99 16.71
C VAL A 36 -19.67 15.95 17.87
N LYS A 37 -18.60 16.33 18.55
CA LYS A 37 -18.67 17.27 19.67
C LYS A 37 -19.19 18.64 19.21
N GLU A 38 -18.71 19.12 18.07
CA GLU A 38 -19.16 20.38 17.48
C GLU A 38 -20.68 20.36 17.20
N LEU A 39 -21.17 19.24 16.63
CA LEU A 39 -22.56 19.10 16.25
C LEU A 39 -23.50 18.87 17.42
N LEU A 40 -23.05 18.13 18.44
CA LEU A 40 -23.89 17.78 19.59
C LEU A 40 -23.76 18.76 20.75
N GLY A 41 -22.73 19.57 20.82
CA GLY A 41 -22.48 20.49 21.92
C GLY A 41 -22.29 19.73 23.23
N ASP A 42 -23.09 20.06 24.23
CA ASP A 42 -23.02 19.45 25.56
C ASP A 42 -23.75 18.11 25.66
N ARG A 43 -24.31 17.62 24.55
CA ARG A 43 -24.99 16.34 24.56
C ARG A 43 -24.00 15.21 24.71
N GLN A 44 -24.44 14.13 25.33
CA GLN A 44 -23.60 12.96 25.53
C GLN A 44 -23.31 12.28 24.21
N ILE A 45 -22.01 11.97 23.99
CA ILE A 45 -21.54 11.27 22.80
C ILE A 45 -21.72 9.77 23.00
N ASP A 46 -22.25 9.09 21.98
CA ASP A 46 -22.35 7.63 21.97
C ASP A 46 -21.00 7.06 21.52
N GLU A 47 -20.18 6.66 22.48
CA GLU A 47 -18.85 6.11 22.21
C GLU A 47 -18.91 4.81 21.42
N GLY A 48 -19.93 3.99 21.64
CA GLY A 48 -20.11 2.74 20.90
C GLY A 48 -20.35 2.99 19.42
N ARG A 49 -21.12 4.04 19.09
CA ARG A 49 -21.37 4.43 17.71
C ARG A 49 -20.10 4.94 17.03
N ILE A 50 -19.32 5.73 17.74
CA ILE A 50 -18.05 6.24 17.24
C ILE A 50 -17.12 5.06 16.94
N ALA A 51 -16.99 4.11 17.86
CA ALA A 51 -16.16 2.93 17.69
C ALA A 51 -16.60 2.13 16.44
N THR A 52 -17.91 1.98 16.24
CA THR A 52 -18.45 1.28 15.07
C THR A 52 -18.04 1.98 13.77
N GLU A 53 -18.17 3.30 13.71
CA GLU A 53 -17.80 4.07 12.52
C GLU A 53 -16.30 3.97 12.23
N ILE A 54 -15.46 3.94 13.27
CA ILE A 54 -14.02 3.78 13.13
C ILE A 54 -13.68 2.41 12.53
N VAL A 55 -14.33 1.34 13.01
CA VAL A 55 -14.14 -0.01 12.47
C VAL A 55 -14.54 -0.06 10.99
N ILE A 56 -15.68 0.51 10.63
CA ILE A 56 -16.17 0.54 9.25
C ILE A 56 -15.15 1.25 8.36
N TYR A 57 -14.66 2.40 8.80
CA TYR A 57 -13.66 3.16 8.06
C TYR A 57 -12.34 2.38 7.91
N SER A 58 -11.90 1.74 9.01
CA SER A 58 -10.69 0.92 9.01
C SER A 58 -10.78 -0.18 7.96
N ASP A 59 -11.90 -0.89 7.92
CA ASP A 59 -12.11 -1.97 6.93
C ASP A 59 -12.10 -1.44 5.51
N LYS A 60 -12.68 -0.25 5.30
CA LYS A 60 -12.77 0.36 3.98
C LYS A 60 -11.40 0.71 3.40
N ILE A 61 -10.48 1.21 4.22
CA ILE A 61 -9.17 1.67 3.76
C ILE A 61 -8.05 0.66 3.97
N CYS A 62 -8.35 -0.49 4.59
CA CYS A 62 -7.33 -1.48 4.93
C CYS A 62 -6.65 -2.04 3.69
N VAL A 63 -5.31 -2.00 3.67
CA VAL A 63 -4.49 -2.50 2.57
C VAL A 63 -3.51 -3.57 3.05
N ASP A 64 -3.78 -4.21 4.19
CA ASP A 64 -2.89 -5.20 4.78
C ASP A 64 -2.63 -6.39 3.86
N GLU A 65 -3.66 -6.87 3.16
CA GLU A 65 -3.49 -7.97 2.22
C GLU A 65 -2.60 -7.57 1.05
N GLU A 66 -2.79 -6.36 0.54
CA GLU A 66 -2.04 -5.83 -0.59
C GLU A 66 -0.55 -5.64 -0.22
N THR A 67 -0.27 -5.12 0.97
CA THR A 67 1.12 -4.91 1.39
C THR A 67 1.83 -6.25 1.66
N VAL A 68 1.15 -7.20 2.26
CA VAL A 68 1.71 -8.55 2.48
C VAL A 68 2.03 -9.21 1.14
N ARG A 69 1.12 -9.14 0.17
CA ARG A 69 1.35 -9.72 -1.15
C ARG A 69 2.47 -9.02 -1.90
N LEU A 70 2.55 -7.69 -1.79
CA LEU A 70 3.66 -6.92 -2.39
C LEU A 70 5.00 -7.37 -1.84
N ARG A 71 5.13 -7.52 -0.52
CA ARG A 71 6.38 -8.00 0.09
C ARG A 71 6.75 -9.37 -0.43
N SER A 72 5.77 -10.26 -0.52
CA SER A 72 5.97 -11.62 -1.02
C SER A 72 6.43 -11.61 -2.47
N HIS A 73 5.78 -10.80 -3.31
CA HIS A 73 6.13 -10.69 -4.73
C HIS A 73 7.52 -10.08 -4.93
N ILE A 74 7.87 -9.06 -4.16
CA ILE A 74 9.19 -8.45 -4.24
C ILE A 74 10.27 -9.48 -3.89
N GLN A 75 10.04 -10.26 -2.84
CA GLN A 75 10.97 -11.31 -2.45
C GLN A 75 11.08 -12.38 -3.55
N SER A 76 9.96 -12.74 -4.16
CA SER A 76 9.95 -13.71 -5.26
C SER A 76 10.76 -13.23 -6.46
N VAL A 77 10.68 -11.92 -6.78
CA VAL A 77 11.50 -11.35 -7.86
C VAL A 77 12.98 -11.42 -7.50
N LYS A 78 13.34 -11.04 -6.28
CA LYS A 78 14.73 -11.11 -5.81
C LYS A 78 15.28 -12.53 -5.89
N ASP A 79 14.50 -13.50 -5.42
CA ASP A 79 14.91 -14.91 -5.43
C ASP A 79 15.10 -15.42 -6.86
N ALA A 80 14.19 -15.07 -7.77
CA ALA A 80 14.27 -15.48 -9.17
C ALA A 80 15.49 -14.86 -9.86
N LEU A 81 15.79 -13.60 -9.58
CA LEU A 81 16.96 -12.94 -10.14
C LEU A 81 18.27 -13.59 -9.67
N ASN A 82 18.34 -13.99 -8.41
CA ASN A 82 19.51 -14.67 -7.86
C ASN A 82 19.69 -16.06 -8.46
N LYS A 83 18.58 -16.72 -8.79
CA LYS A 83 18.59 -18.06 -9.36
C LYS A 83 19.02 -18.07 -10.83
N GLY A 84 18.66 -17.03 -11.57
CA GLY A 84 18.97 -16.90 -12.99
C GLY A 84 18.19 -17.87 -13.89
N GLY A 85 18.58 -17.94 -15.16
CA GLY A 85 17.93 -18.79 -16.15
C GLY A 85 16.64 -18.19 -16.70
N GLY A 86 16.00 -18.80 -17.68
CA GLY A 86 14.84 -18.29 -18.42
C GLY A 86 13.60 -17.97 -17.60
N ILE A 87 13.65 -16.92 -16.79
CA ILE A 87 12.67 -16.55 -15.79
C ILE A 87 11.82 -15.32 -16.17
N GLY A 88 12.10 -14.72 -17.34
CA GLY A 88 11.47 -13.45 -17.72
C GLY A 88 9.96 -13.49 -17.72
N ARG A 89 9.34 -14.57 -18.24
CA ARG A 89 7.89 -14.71 -18.28
C ARG A 89 7.29 -14.77 -16.87
N LYS A 90 7.96 -15.52 -15.98
CA LYS A 90 7.55 -15.62 -14.59
C LYS A 90 7.63 -14.26 -13.89
N LEU A 91 8.74 -13.55 -14.11
CA LEU A 91 8.94 -12.22 -13.51
C LEU A 91 7.94 -11.20 -14.05
N ASP A 92 7.62 -11.27 -15.35
CA ASP A 92 6.61 -10.38 -15.92
C ASP A 92 5.24 -10.62 -15.28
N PHE A 93 4.88 -11.87 -15.05
CA PHE A 93 3.64 -12.22 -14.36
C PHE A 93 3.62 -11.65 -12.94
N ILE A 94 4.72 -11.82 -12.20
CA ILE A 94 4.81 -11.28 -10.84
C ILE A 94 4.70 -9.75 -10.86
N ALA A 95 5.34 -9.09 -11.82
CA ALA A 95 5.25 -7.63 -11.95
C ALA A 95 3.80 -7.18 -12.22
N GLN A 96 3.06 -7.93 -13.02
CA GLN A 96 1.64 -7.64 -13.24
C GLN A 96 0.83 -7.76 -11.95
N GLU A 97 1.14 -8.79 -11.14
CA GLU A 97 0.46 -8.96 -9.85
C GLU A 97 0.81 -7.83 -8.88
N MET A 98 2.08 -7.39 -8.86
CA MET A 98 2.48 -6.24 -8.05
C MET A 98 1.74 -4.97 -8.48
N ASN A 99 1.58 -4.78 -9.78
CA ASN A 99 0.84 -3.63 -10.33
C ASN A 99 -0.62 -3.67 -9.90
N ARG A 100 -1.22 -4.85 -9.86
CA ARG A 100 -2.58 -5.04 -9.38
C ARG A 100 -2.71 -4.61 -7.91
N GLU A 101 -1.77 -5.03 -7.06
CA GLU A 101 -1.78 -4.64 -5.65
C GLU A 101 -1.61 -3.13 -5.49
N ALA A 102 -0.71 -2.51 -6.26
CA ALA A 102 -0.52 -1.07 -6.22
C ALA A 102 -1.79 -0.31 -6.65
N ASN A 103 -2.47 -0.79 -7.67
CA ASN A 103 -3.74 -0.20 -8.12
C ASN A 103 -4.81 -0.29 -7.03
N THR A 104 -4.89 -1.42 -6.32
CA THR A 104 -5.85 -1.59 -5.23
C THR A 104 -5.55 -0.63 -4.08
N ILE A 105 -4.26 -0.48 -3.72
CA ILE A 105 -3.84 0.49 -2.70
C ILE A 105 -4.28 1.90 -3.11
N LEU A 106 -4.04 2.27 -4.37
CA LEU A 106 -4.43 3.60 -4.88
C LEU A 106 -5.95 3.80 -4.83
N SER A 107 -6.72 2.76 -5.16
CA SER A 107 -8.18 2.86 -5.14
C SER A 107 -8.75 3.02 -3.72
N LYS A 108 -8.05 2.49 -2.72
CA LYS A 108 -8.46 2.59 -1.31
C LYS A 108 -7.89 3.82 -0.62
N ALA A 109 -6.89 4.46 -1.22
CA ALA A 109 -6.21 5.60 -0.62
C ALA A 109 -7.14 6.81 -0.53
N ASN A 110 -7.18 7.42 0.64
CA ASN A 110 -7.88 8.69 0.86
C ASN A 110 -6.97 9.70 1.55
N ASN A 111 -5.68 9.52 1.39
CA ASN A 111 -4.63 10.34 1.97
C ASN A 111 -3.62 10.65 0.86
N MET A 112 -3.25 11.92 0.73
CA MET A 112 -2.38 12.36 -0.36
C MET A 112 -1.02 11.68 -0.35
N GLU A 113 -0.43 11.50 0.85
CA GLU A 113 0.88 10.86 0.98
C GLU A 113 0.85 9.40 0.55
N ILE A 114 -0.22 8.68 0.89
CA ILE A 114 -0.41 7.28 0.46
C ILE A 114 -0.59 7.23 -1.06
N SER A 115 -1.37 8.15 -1.63
CA SER A 115 -1.57 8.20 -3.08
C SER A 115 -0.26 8.47 -3.81
N GLU A 116 0.54 9.43 -3.35
CA GLU A 116 1.85 9.72 -3.93
C GLU A 116 2.79 8.52 -3.84
N THR A 117 2.82 7.87 -2.67
CA THR A 117 3.65 6.69 -2.45
C THR A 117 3.21 5.54 -3.36
N GLY A 118 1.89 5.35 -3.50
CA GLY A 118 1.34 4.33 -4.40
C GLY A 118 1.69 4.59 -5.86
N ILE A 119 1.69 5.84 -6.28
CA ILE A 119 2.09 6.23 -7.64
C ILE A 119 3.59 5.94 -7.85
N ASN A 120 4.43 6.28 -6.87
CA ASN A 120 5.86 6.00 -6.94
C ASN A 120 6.13 4.51 -6.99
N LEU A 121 5.41 3.74 -6.19
CA LEU A 121 5.47 2.28 -6.21
C LEU A 121 5.11 1.73 -7.58
N LYS A 122 4.03 2.18 -8.16
CA LYS A 122 3.58 1.76 -9.48
C LYS A 122 4.60 2.12 -10.57
N THR A 123 5.19 3.31 -10.48
CA THR A 123 6.23 3.74 -11.41
C THR A 123 7.44 2.81 -11.35
N ASP A 124 7.89 2.45 -10.15
CA ASP A 124 9.03 1.54 -9.99
C ASP A 124 8.69 0.12 -10.46
N ILE A 125 7.45 -0.34 -10.25
CA ILE A 125 6.99 -1.63 -10.77
C ILE A 125 7.12 -1.66 -12.30
N GLU A 126 6.68 -0.60 -12.97
CA GLU A 126 6.78 -0.51 -14.45
C GLU A 126 8.24 -0.49 -14.92
N LYS A 127 9.11 0.21 -14.21
CA LYS A 127 10.54 0.23 -14.54
C LYS A 127 11.18 -1.14 -14.35
N VAL A 128 10.81 -1.85 -13.29
CA VAL A 128 11.26 -3.22 -13.05
C VAL A 128 10.80 -4.12 -14.19
N ARG A 129 9.55 -4.00 -14.59
CA ARG A 129 8.97 -4.78 -15.67
C ARG A 129 9.70 -4.56 -16.99
N GLU A 130 10.00 -3.30 -17.32
CA GLU A 130 10.75 -2.94 -18.54
C GLU A 130 12.15 -3.57 -18.53
N GLN A 131 12.85 -3.51 -17.39
CA GLN A 131 14.17 -4.09 -17.26
C GLN A 131 14.14 -5.61 -17.39
N ILE A 132 13.12 -6.25 -16.83
CA ILE A 132 12.96 -7.70 -16.95
C ILE A 132 12.75 -8.10 -18.43
N GLN A 133 11.93 -7.36 -19.15
CA GLN A 133 11.69 -7.61 -20.59
C GLN A 133 12.97 -7.45 -21.39
N ASN A 134 13.84 -6.54 -21.01
CA ASN A 134 15.11 -6.30 -21.72
C ASN A 134 16.17 -7.35 -21.41
N ILE A 135 16.06 -8.07 -20.31
CA ILE A 135 16.99 -9.16 -19.95
C ILE A 135 16.86 -10.35 -20.90
N GLU A 136 15.68 -10.57 -21.41
CA GLU A 136 15.42 -11.62 -22.40
C GLU A 136 15.48 -11.10 -23.82
#